data_e784d538d5e7ecc07f07333088fcf44b
#
_entry.id   e784d538d5e7ecc07f07333088fcf44b
#
_cell.length_a   1.000
_cell.length_b   1.000
_cell.length_c   1.000
_cell.angle_alpha   90.00
_cell.angle_beta   90.00
_cell.angle_gamma   90.00
#
_symmetry.space_group_name_H-M   'P 1'
#
loop_
_entity.id
_entity.type
_entity.pdbx_description
1 polymer ?
#
loop_
_entity_poly.entity_id
_entity_poly.type
_entity_poly.pdbx_seq_one_letter_code
_entity_poly.pdbx_strand_id
1 'polypeptide(L)'
;MNRKYNNEQIIELHSKGLTDREIAEILGVKPSTFANKRAKLGLKPNKSKRETYKLEGETLEILIGTLLGDACVRYVYDGCKYPMLHFNHSMKQLEYFLWKKDKLIDLMSSFKEYTIKNDKSITGSRMQFNGKNMACLKPIRELFYPNGVKWFPIEFLEKYFTELSFYCFFMDDGSFDISSNSYILNTQYFETSNLKDFCNLLLKKFNIETSIKSDNTIYIRHASNTIVSSILDKYNECKSMSYKSQSSLNSVKQGNP
;
A
#
# COMPACT_ATOMS: atom_id res chain seq x y z
N MET A 1 1.38 -29.84 41.98
CA MET A 1 1.31 -28.61 41.19
C MET A 1 -0.09 -28.46 40.64
N ASN A 2 -0.89 -27.56 41.21
CA ASN A 2 -2.25 -27.28 40.73
C ASN A 2 -2.14 -26.64 39.33
N ARG A 3 -2.62 -27.33 38.28
CA ARG A 3 -2.70 -26.78 36.93
C ARG A 3 -3.76 -25.68 36.94
N LYS A 4 -3.35 -24.46 36.66
CA LYS A 4 -4.22 -23.27 36.61
C LYS A 4 -5.32 -23.35 35.52
N TYR A 5 -5.36 -24.36 34.66
CA TYR A 5 -6.32 -24.55 33.57
C TYR A 5 -6.53 -26.04 33.25
N ASN A 6 -7.72 -26.39 32.77
CA ASN A 6 -8.11 -27.74 32.39
C ASN A 6 -8.16 -27.94 30.86
N ASN A 7 -8.43 -29.17 30.40
CA ASN A 7 -8.51 -29.49 28.97
C ASN A 7 -9.70 -28.80 28.27
N GLU A 8 -10.82 -28.64 28.97
CA GLU A 8 -12.04 -28.00 28.45
C GLU A 8 -11.79 -26.54 28.12
N GLN A 9 -11.12 -25.79 28.99
CA GLN A 9 -10.71 -24.41 28.74
C GLN A 9 -9.78 -24.30 27.53
N ILE A 10 -8.87 -25.27 27.34
CA ILE A 10 -8.01 -25.28 26.16
C ILE A 10 -8.84 -25.47 24.88
N ILE A 11 -9.75 -26.44 24.88
CA ILE A 11 -10.60 -26.74 23.73
C ILE A 11 -11.52 -25.56 23.41
N GLU A 12 -12.10 -24.93 24.43
CA GLU A 12 -12.96 -23.75 24.27
C GLU A 12 -12.20 -22.58 23.66
N LEU A 13 -11.04 -22.19 24.21
CA LEU A 13 -10.22 -21.10 23.68
C LEU A 13 -9.72 -21.40 22.27
N HIS A 14 -9.33 -22.65 22.00
CA HIS A 14 -8.91 -23.09 20.68
C HIS A 14 -10.05 -23.02 19.65
N SER A 15 -11.27 -23.42 20.01
CA SER A 15 -12.45 -23.38 19.14
C SER A 15 -12.85 -21.93 18.74
N LYS A 16 -12.48 -20.95 19.56
CA LYS A 16 -12.61 -19.51 19.24
C LYS A 16 -11.60 -19.02 18.18
N GLY A 17 -10.78 -19.90 17.63
CA GLY A 17 -9.78 -19.56 16.59
C GLY A 17 -8.51 -18.89 17.13
N LEU A 18 -8.33 -18.78 18.44
CA LEU A 18 -7.14 -18.16 19.03
C LEU A 18 -5.88 -18.97 18.76
N THR A 19 -4.78 -18.28 18.48
CA THR A 19 -3.46 -18.89 18.26
C THR A 19 -2.84 -19.41 19.54
N ASP A 20 -1.86 -20.30 19.43
CA ASP A 20 -1.11 -20.81 20.59
C ASP A 20 -0.53 -19.70 21.47
N ARG A 21 -0.12 -18.59 20.88
CA ARG A 21 0.43 -17.44 21.61
C ARG A 21 -0.64 -16.70 22.40
N GLU A 22 -1.79 -16.42 21.78
CA GLU A 22 -2.91 -15.73 22.42
C GLU A 22 -3.49 -16.57 23.56
N ILE A 23 -3.65 -17.88 23.37
CA ILE A 23 -4.13 -18.77 24.41
C ILE A 23 -3.12 -18.88 25.56
N ALA A 24 -1.84 -18.98 25.25
CA ALA A 24 -0.77 -19.03 26.25
C ALA A 24 -0.74 -17.76 27.11
N GLU A 25 -0.96 -16.59 26.51
CA GLU A 25 -1.07 -15.30 27.19
C GLU A 25 -2.28 -15.29 28.15
N ILE A 26 -3.46 -15.68 27.69
CA ILE A 26 -4.68 -15.78 28.51
C ILE A 26 -4.48 -16.74 29.70
N LEU A 27 -3.82 -17.86 29.47
CA LEU A 27 -3.59 -18.89 30.50
C LEU A 27 -2.36 -18.60 31.39
N GLY A 28 -1.58 -17.56 31.13
CA GLY A 28 -0.37 -17.19 31.87
C GLY A 28 0.75 -18.24 31.76
N VAL A 29 0.93 -18.86 30.59
CA VAL A 29 1.94 -19.90 30.35
C VAL A 29 2.83 -19.54 29.15
N LYS A 30 3.94 -20.26 29.00
CA LYS A 30 4.80 -20.08 27.82
C LYS A 30 4.11 -20.67 26.57
N PRO A 31 4.18 -20.02 25.40
CA PRO A 31 3.60 -20.52 24.16
C PRO A 31 4.04 -21.94 23.79
N SER A 32 5.31 -22.30 24.01
CA SER A 32 5.82 -23.65 23.78
C SER A 32 5.18 -24.71 24.69
N THR A 33 4.91 -24.35 25.95
CA THR A 33 4.22 -25.24 26.90
C THR A 33 2.79 -25.49 26.46
N PHE A 34 2.08 -24.45 26.01
CA PHE A 34 0.74 -24.57 25.46
C PHE A 34 0.73 -25.40 24.17
N ALA A 35 1.62 -25.12 23.20
CA ALA A 35 1.71 -25.86 21.94
C ALA A 35 1.87 -27.37 22.15
N ASN A 36 2.74 -27.78 23.10
CA ASN A 36 2.90 -29.19 23.49
C ASN A 36 1.61 -29.78 24.07
N LYS A 37 0.88 -29.03 24.90
CA LYS A 37 -0.37 -29.49 25.49
C LYS A 37 -1.47 -29.62 24.43
N ARG A 38 -1.60 -28.63 23.54
CA ARG A 38 -2.53 -28.65 22.39
C ARG A 38 -2.26 -29.86 21.49
N ALA A 39 -0.99 -30.13 21.16
CA ALA A 39 -0.62 -31.28 20.34
C ALA A 39 -1.01 -32.62 20.99
N LYS A 40 -0.84 -32.75 22.33
CA LYS A 40 -1.28 -33.94 23.09
C LYS A 40 -2.80 -34.16 23.08
N LEU A 41 -3.58 -33.08 22.83
CA LEU A 41 -5.03 -33.14 22.65
C LEU A 41 -5.44 -33.40 21.19
N GLY A 42 -4.48 -33.63 20.27
CA GLY A 42 -4.76 -33.89 18.87
C GLY A 42 -5.22 -32.64 18.09
N LEU A 43 -5.16 -31.45 18.70
CA LEU A 43 -5.62 -30.21 18.07
C LEU A 43 -4.55 -29.65 17.14
N LYS A 44 -4.94 -29.26 15.90
CA LYS A 44 -4.06 -28.56 14.97
C LYS A 44 -3.89 -27.09 15.40
N PRO A 45 -2.73 -26.45 15.14
CA PRO A 45 -2.58 -25.04 15.47
C PRO A 45 -3.53 -24.17 14.65
N ASN A 46 -4.16 -23.18 15.27
CA ASN A 46 -4.92 -22.18 14.57
C ASN A 46 -3.98 -21.25 13.80
N LYS A 47 -4.42 -20.83 12.59
CA LYS A 47 -3.67 -19.87 11.78
C LYS A 47 -3.76 -18.49 12.41
N SER A 48 -2.66 -17.76 12.38
CA SER A 48 -2.62 -16.37 12.84
C SER A 48 -3.37 -15.44 11.88
N LYS A 49 -3.78 -14.24 12.34
CA LYS A 49 -4.34 -13.18 11.48
C LYS A 49 -3.41 -12.87 10.29
N ARG A 50 -2.09 -13.01 10.46
CA ARG A 50 -1.11 -12.86 9.37
C ARG A 50 -1.26 -13.88 8.24
N GLU A 51 -1.83 -15.05 8.52
CA GLU A 51 -2.02 -16.14 7.54
C GLU A 51 -3.43 -16.18 6.96
N THR A 52 -4.41 -15.58 7.64
CA THR A 52 -5.83 -15.66 7.27
C THR A 52 -6.40 -14.35 6.74
N TYR A 53 -5.69 -13.23 6.90
CA TYR A 53 -6.13 -11.92 6.44
C TYR A 53 -6.31 -11.91 4.92
N LYS A 54 -7.44 -11.38 4.46
CA LYS A 54 -7.74 -11.21 3.04
C LYS A 54 -7.59 -9.76 2.64
N LEU A 55 -7.00 -9.53 1.49
CA LEU A 55 -6.92 -8.21 0.85
C LEU A 55 -8.15 -8.04 -0.04
N GLU A 56 -9.04 -7.13 0.34
CA GLU A 56 -10.27 -6.85 -0.39
C GLU A 56 -10.74 -5.41 -0.14
N GLY A 57 -11.69 -4.94 -0.95
CA GLY A 57 -12.29 -3.61 -0.82
C GLY A 57 -11.27 -2.47 -0.86
N GLU A 58 -11.56 -1.42 -0.10
CA GLU A 58 -10.78 -0.18 -0.07
C GLU A 58 -9.29 -0.42 0.25
N THR A 59 -8.98 -1.36 1.15
CA THR A 59 -7.59 -1.71 1.49
C THR A 59 -6.82 -2.24 0.27
N LEU A 60 -7.45 -3.08 -0.55
CA LEU A 60 -6.84 -3.60 -1.78
C LEU A 60 -6.66 -2.49 -2.82
N GLU A 61 -7.65 -1.62 -2.99
CA GLU A 61 -7.60 -0.52 -3.95
C GLU A 61 -6.47 0.46 -3.63
N ILE A 62 -6.35 0.88 -2.37
CA ILE A 62 -5.26 1.76 -1.89
C ILE A 62 -3.91 1.07 -2.02
N LEU A 63 -3.83 -0.23 -1.66
CA LEU A 63 -2.61 -1.02 -1.80
C LEU A 63 -2.14 -1.06 -3.27
N ILE A 64 -3.04 -1.31 -4.23
CA ILE A 64 -2.73 -1.33 -5.65
C ILE A 64 -2.13 0.01 -6.09
N GLY A 65 -2.83 1.12 -5.84
CA GLY A 65 -2.37 2.45 -6.25
C GLY A 65 -1.02 2.82 -5.64
N THR A 66 -0.86 2.59 -4.34
CA THR A 66 0.40 2.85 -3.63
C THR A 66 1.56 1.94 -4.12
N LEU A 67 1.28 0.70 -4.51
CA LEU A 67 2.30 -0.18 -5.09
C LEU A 67 2.74 0.23 -6.49
N LEU A 68 1.88 0.85 -7.26
CA LEU A 68 2.27 1.46 -8.54
C LEU A 68 3.15 2.70 -8.32
N GLY A 69 2.95 3.41 -7.20
CA GLY A 69 3.71 4.59 -6.78
C GLY A 69 4.85 4.29 -5.78
N ASP A 70 4.85 4.98 -4.66
CA ASP A 70 5.94 5.05 -3.66
C ASP A 70 6.18 3.78 -2.83
N ALA A 71 5.24 2.82 -2.81
CA ALA A 71 5.37 1.65 -1.96
C ALA A 71 6.09 0.48 -2.61
N CYS A 72 6.56 -0.42 -1.77
CA CYS A 72 7.04 -1.73 -2.18
C CYS A 72 6.57 -2.84 -1.23
N VAL A 73 6.39 -4.03 -1.78
CA VAL A 73 6.25 -5.28 -1.02
C VAL A 73 7.58 -6.01 -1.07
N ARG A 74 8.21 -6.20 0.10
CA ARG A 74 9.55 -6.79 0.19
C ARG A 74 9.67 -7.80 1.32
N TYR A 75 10.59 -8.73 1.18
CA TYR A 75 11.06 -9.56 2.28
C TYR A 75 12.03 -8.76 3.15
N VAL A 76 11.96 -8.91 4.48
CA VAL A 76 12.85 -8.18 5.41
C VAL A 76 14.26 -8.74 5.37
N TYR A 77 14.38 -10.06 5.18
CA TYR A 77 15.64 -10.80 5.07
C TYR A 77 15.43 -12.09 4.27
N ASP A 78 16.52 -12.70 3.81
CA ASP A 78 16.47 -13.98 3.11
C ASP A 78 15.93 -15.07 4.03
N GLY A 79 14.98 -15.88 3.52
CA GLY A 79 14.27 -16.90 4.31
C GLY A 79 13.06 -16.40 5.10
N CYS A 80 12.73 -15.11 5.02
CA CYS A 80 11.47 -14.61 5.58
C CYS A 80 10.26 -15.28 4.90
N LYS A 81 9.33 -15.87 5.68
CA LYS A 81 8.20 -16.64 5.15
C LYS A 81 7.22 -15.79 4.33
N TYR A 82 6.98 -14.56 4.75
CA TYR A 82 6.05 -13.65 4.12
C TYR A 82 6.65 -12.25 3.96
N PRO A 83 6.34 -11.55 2.85
CA PRO A 83 6.79 -10.19 2.67
C PRO A 83 5.95 -9.20 3.49
N MET A 84 6.43 -7.95 3.56
CA MET A 84 5.75 -6.82 4.18
C MET A 84 5.59 -5.66 3.21
N LEU A 85 4.57 -4.83 3.44
CA LEU A 85 4.39 -3.54 2.79
C LEU A 85 5.34 -2.50 3.40
N HIS A 86 5.93 -1.66 2.57
CA HIS A 86 6.78 -0.56 3.00
C HIS A 86 6.64 0.65 2.10
N PHE A 87 6.50 1.84 2.67
CA PHE A 87 6.54 3.12 1.96
C PHE A 87 7.00 4.26 2.85
N ASN A 88 7.40 5.37 2.24
CA ASN A 88 7.84 6.58 2.92
C ASN A 88 7.21 7.80 2.26
N HIS A 89 6.89 8.81 3.07
CA HIS A 89 6.50 10.13 2.58
C HIS A 89 7.25 11.24 3.29
N SER A 90 7.48 12.36 2.60
CA SER A 90 8.05 13.55 3.21
C SER A 90 7.09 14.14 4.25
N MET A 91 7.62 14.91 5.20
CA MET A 91 6.77 15.61 6.19
C MET A 91 5.79 16.60 5.54
N LYS A 92 6.06 17.08 4.33
CA LYS A 92 5.11 17.90 3.56
C LYS A 92 3.85 17.13 3.15
N GLN A 93 3.92 15.80 3.12
CA GLN A 93 2.84 14.88 2.76
C GLN A 93 2.30 14.12 4.00
N LEU A 94 2.52 14.66 5.22
CA LEU A 94 2.17 13.99 6.47
C LEU A 94 0.69 13.61 6.54
N GLU A 95 -0.21 14.50 6.13
CA GLU A 95 -1.65 14.26 6.13
C GLU A 95 -2.00 13.05 5.25
N TYR A 96 -1.45 12.98 4.04
CA TYR A 96 -1.64 11.85 3.13
C TYR A 96 -1.01 10.55 3.66
N PHE A 97 0.16 10.64 4.30
CA PHE A 97 0.76 9.49 4.98
C PHE A 97 -0.15 8.96 6.08
N LEU A 98 -0.70 9.83 6.93
CA LEU A 98 -1.58 9.43 8.03
C LEU A 98 -2.88 8.83 7.49
N TRP A 99 -3.47 9.42 6.47
CA TRP A 99 -4.64 8.87 5.78
C TRP A 99 -4.37 7.45 5.26
N LYS A 100 -3.29 7.22 4.49
CA LYS A 100 -2.92 5.87 4.03
C LYS A 100 -2.65 4.91 5.18
N LYS A 101 -1.96 5.38 6.21
CA LYS A 101 -1.67 4.58 7.41
C LYS A 101 -2.94 4.07 8.07
N ASP A 102 -3.96 4.91 8.22
CA ASP A 102 -5.22 4.53 8.84
C ASP A 102 -6.02 3.55 7.98
N LYS A 103 -6.06 3.74 6.67
CA LYS A 103 -6.69 2.82 5.70
C LYS A 103 -5.98 1.45 5.61
N LEU A 104 -4.67 1.42 5.85
CA LEU A 104 -3.84 0.22 5.80
C LEU A 104 -3.46 -0.32 7.19
N ILE A 105 -4.20 0.07 8.24
CA ILE A 105 -3.87 -0.22 9.65
C ILE A 105 -3.71 -1.72 9.94
N ASP A 106 -4.49 -2.58 9.28
CA ASP A 106 -4.40 -4.03 9.45
C ASP A 106 -3.08 -4.62 8.95
N LEU A 107 -2.48 -3.98 7.95
CA LEU A 107 -1.18 -4.36 7.39
C LEU A 107 0.00 -3.76 8.18
N MET A 108 -0.24 -2.78 9.06
CA MET A 108 0.80 -2.04 9.75
C MET A 108 1.39 -2.80 10.94
N SER A 109 2.71 -2.80 11.05
CA SER A 109 3.46 -3.20 12.25
C SER A 109 3.89 -1.99 13.07
N SER A 110 4.47 -0.98 12.40
CA SER A 110 4.94 0.24 13.03
C SER A 110 5.05 1.37 12.00
N PHE A 111 5.06 2.60 12.49
CA PHE A 111 5.47 3.76 11.71
C PHE A 111 6.38 4.65 12.56
N LYS A 112 7.23 5.41 11.92
CA LYS A 112 8.15 6.32 12.60
C LYS A 112 8.56 7.47 11.69
N GLU A 113 8.87 8.59 12.30
CA GLU A 113 9.63 9.67 11.69
C GLU A 113 11.11 9.32 11.68
N TYR A 114 11.81 9.65 10.61
CA TYR A 114 13.26 9.62 10.57
C TYR A 114 13.81 10.83 9.84
N THR A 115 14.95 11.28 10.31
CA THR A 115 15.65 12.45 9.77
C THR A 115 16.61 12.03 8.69
N ILE A 116 16.56 12.72 7.54
CA ILE A 116 17.51 12.55 6.46
C ILE A 116 18.70 13.47 6.74
N LYS A 117 19.89 12.88 6.82
CA LYS A 117 21.15 13.61 7.03
C LYS A 117 22.04 13.41 5.80
N ASN A 118 22.62 14.50 5.32
CA ASN A 118 23.84 14.47 4.50
C ASN A 118 25.03 14.60 5.44
N ASP A 119 26.24 14.32 4.92
CA ASP A 119 27.49 14.36 5.71
C ASP A 119 27.72 15.66 6.53
N LYS A 120 27.02 16.73 6.21
CA LYS A 120 27.19 18.07 6.84
C LYS A 120 25.92 18.69 7.41
N SER A 121 24.70 18.18 7.13
CA SER A 121 23.46 18.83 7.60
C SER A 121 22.24 17.90 7.56
N ILE A 122 21.20 18.27 8.33
CA ILE A 122 19.86 17.69 8.24
C ILE A 122 19.21 18.26 6.97
N THR A 123 18.83 17.39 6.04
CA THR A 123 18.22 17.79 4.75
C THR A 123 16.71 17.63 4.73
N GLY A 124 16.12 16.98 5.76
CA GLY A 124 14.69 16.82 5.89
C GLY A 124 14.28 15.68 6.80
N SER A 125 12.98 15.50 6.96
CA SER A 125 12.37 14.36 7.66
C SER A 125 11.36 13.66 6.79
N ARG A 126 11.20 12.36 7.03
CA ARG A 126 10.19 11.51 6.36
C ARG A 126 9.46 10.66 7.38
N MET A 127 8.21 10.36 7.08
CA MET A 127 7.45 9.31 7.75
C MET A 127 7.63 7.99 7.03
N GLN A 128 7.89 6.93 7.79
CA GLN A 128 8.09 5.58 7.29
C GLN A 128 6.99 4.66 7.82
N PHE A 129 6.34 3.93 6.92
CA PHE A 129 5.42 2.84 7.22
C PHE A 129 6.14 1.50 7.08
N ASN A 130 6.07 0.68 8.12
CA ASN A 130 6.56 -0.70 8.12
C ASN A 130 5.38 -1.64 8.36
N GLY A 131 5.12 -2.50 7.39
CA GLY A 131 4.04 -3.48 7.46
C GLY A 131 4.37 -4.68 8.33
N LYS A 132 3.34 -5.47 8.63
CA LYS A 132 3.47 -6.84 9.14
C LYS A 132 3.88 -7.76 7.99
N ASN A 133 4.61 -8.82 8.29
CA ASN A 133 4.84 -9.91 7.35
C ASN A 133 3.55 -10.72 7.19
N MET A 134 2.88 -10.64 6.03
CA MET A 134 1.53 -11.17 5.80
C MET A 134 1.50 -12.14 4.62
N ALA A 135 0.81 -13.27 4.77
CA ALA A 135 0.69 -14.28 3.71
C ALA A 135 0.00 -13.74 2.45
N CYS A 136 -1.01 -12.87 2.63
CA CYS A 136 -1.75 -12.24 1.53
C CYS A 136 -0.90 -11.33 0.63
N LEU A 137 0.24 -10.84 1.14
CA LEU A 137 1.16 -10.01 0.36
C LEU A 137 2.09 -10.84 -0.56
N LYS A 138 2.19 -12.16 -0.36
CA LYS A 138 3.04 -13.00 -1.19
C LYS A 138 2.61 -13.01 -2.67
N PRO A 139 1.34 -13.35 -3.02
CA PRO A 139 0.89 -13.29 -4.41
C PRO A 139 0.97 -11.87 -4.99
N ILE A 140 0.73 -10.84 -4.18
CA ILE A 140 0.89 -9.43 -4.60
C ILE A 140 2.35 -9.14 -4.98
N ARG A 141 3.32 -9.60 -4.15
CA ARG A 141 4.74 -9.46 -4.47
C ARG A 141 5.11 -10.14 -5.80
N GLU A 142 4.60 -11.34 -6.04
CA GLU A 142 4.87 -12.10 -7.26
C GLU A 142 4.29 -11.41 -8.50
N LEU A 143 3.10 -10.82 -8.40
CA LEU A 143 2.44 -10.08 -9.49
C LEU A 143 3.14 -8.75 -9.83
N PHE A 144 3.44 -7.94 -8.81
CA PHE A 144 3.97 -6.58 -9.00
C PHE A 144 5.48 -6.53 -9.20
N TYR A 145 6.19 -7.63 -8.95
CA TYR A 145 7.65 -7.70 -9.07
C TYR A 145 8.11 -9.02 -9.69
N PRO A 146 7.64 -9.37 -10.91
CA PRO A 146 8.19 -10.51 -11.62
C PRO A 146 9.69 -10.30 -11.79
N ASN A 147 10.50 -11.33 -11.48
CA ASN A 147 11.96 -11.25 -11.53
C ASN A 147 12.58 -10.11 -10.68
N GLY A 148 11.86 -9.61 -9.67
CA GLY A 148 12.33 -8.55 -8.79
C GLY A 148 12.17 -7.12 -9.33
N VAL A 149 11.73 -6.94 -10.57
CA VAL A 149 11.49 -5.65 -11.21
C VAL A 149 10.02 -5.23 -11.04
N LYS A 150 9.78 -3.94 -10.79
CA LYS A 150 8.43 -3.39 -10.66
C LYS A 150 7.70 -3.44 -12.01
N TRP A 151 6.45 -3.91 -12.00
CA TRP A 151 5.67 -4.24 -13.18
C TRP A 151 4.20 -3.84 -13.03
N PHE A 152 3.52 -3.49 -14.14
CA PHE A 152 2.07 -3.36 -14.18
C PHE A 152 1.45 -4.73 -14.48
N PRO A 153 0.84 -5.43 -13.52
CA PRO A 153 0.20 -6.72 -13.75
C PRO A 153 -1.18 -6.52 -14.39
N ILE A 154 -1.22 -6.32 -15.70
CA ILE A 154 -2.38 -5.81 -16.45
C ILE A 154 -3.66 -6.61 -16.20
N GLU A 155 -3.63 -7.95 -16.29
CA GLU A 155 -4.81 -8.79 -16.04
C GLU A 155 -5.38 -8.59 -14.63
N PHE A 156 -4.51 -8.44 -13.64
CA PHE A 156 -4.91 -8.14 -12.27
C PHE A 156 -5.48 -6.73 -12.14
N LEU A 157 -4.84 -5.74 -12.79
CA LEU A 157 -5.29 -4.36 -12.80
C LEU A 157 -6.61 -4.17 -13.56
N GLU A 158 -6.85 -4.91 -14.64
CA GLU A 158 -8.15 -4.91 -15.32
C GLU A 158 -9.30 -5.23 -14.36
N LYS A 159 -9.07 -6.14 -13.43
CA LYS A 159 -10.09 -6.56 -12.46
C LYS A 159 -10.21 -5.63 -11.25
N TYR A 160 -9.10 -5.17 -10.70
CA TYR A 160 -9.06 -4.56 -9.36
C TYR A 160 -8.59 -3.10 -9.31
N PHE A 161 -8.09 -2.55 -10.43
CA PHE A 161 -7.66 -1.15 -10.48
C PHE A 161 -8.85 -0.22 -10.61
N THR A 162 -9.10 0.61 -9.60
CA THR A 162 -10.26 1.53 -9.50
C THR A 162 -9.82 2.98 -9.58
N GLU A 163 -10.78 3.92 -9.59
CA GLU A 163 -10.47 5.36 -9.48
C GLU A 163 -9.70 5.68 -8.18
N LEU A 164 -10.00 5.00 -7.06
CA LEU A 164 -9.24 5.16 -5.82
C LEU A 164 -7.80 4.66 -5.96
N SER A 165 -7.59 3.54 -6.66
CA SER A 165 -6.25 3.06 -6.99
C SER A 165 -5.50 4.06 -7.87
N PHE A 166 -6.16 4.64 -8.88
CA PHE A 166 -5.59 5.69 -9.73
C PHE A 166 -5.23 6.93 -8.91
N TYR A 167 -6.13 7.38 -8.02
CA TYR A 167 -5.87 8.49 -7.11
C TYR A 167 -4.62 8.26 -6.27
N CYS A 168 -4.49 7.11 -5.61
CA CYS A 168 -3.32 6.80 -4.80
C CYS A 168 -2.03 6.76 -5.63
N PHE A 169 -2.07 6.14 -6.81
CA PHE A 169 -0.92 6.14 -7.72
C PHE A 169 -0.54 7.55 -8.16
N PHE A 170 -1.53 8.38 -8.51
CA PHE A 170 -1.30 9.76 -8.89
C PHE A 170 -0.75 10.61 -7.72
N MET A 171 -1.29 10.44 -6.51
CA MET A 171 -0.78 11.15 -5.32
C MET A 171 0.64 10.73 -4.95
N ASP A 172 1.06 9.53 -5.26
CA ASP A 172 2.45 9.09 -5.09
C ASP A 172 3.32 9.66 -6.22
N ASP A 173 3.12 9.27 -7.46
CA ASP A 173 4.00 9.53 -8.61
C ASP A 173 3.42 10.48 -9.68
N GLY A 174 2.26 11.09 -9.45
CA GLY A 174 1.68 12.07 -10.35
C GLY A 174 2.16 13.50 -10.10
N SER A 175 2.03 14.32 -11.12
CA SER A 175 2.23 15.78 -11.06
C SER A 175 1.37 16.48 -12.10
N PHE A 176 1.16 17.79 -11.91
CA PHE A 176 0.54 18.67 -12.91
C PHE A 176 1.58 19.64 -13.46
N ASP A 177 1.80 19.60 -14.76
CA ASP A 177 2.68 20.55 -15.46
C ASP A 177 1.85 21.74 -15.94
N ILE A 178 2.11 22.89 -15.34
CA ILE A 178 1.41 24.15 -15.64
C ILE A 178 1.74 24.62 -17.08
N SER A 179 2.96 24.37 -17.55
CA SER A 179 3.43 24.87 -18.85
C SER A 179 2.73 24.16 -20.02
N SER A 180 2.55 22.87 -19.91
CA SER A 180 1.84 22.04 -20.90
C SER A 180 0.35 21.86 -20.58
N ASN A 181 -0.12 22.37 -19.44
CA ASN A 181 -1.47 22.18 -18.93
C ASN A 181 -1.88 20.69 -18.95
N SER A 182 -1.01 19.82 -18.44
CA SER A 182 -1.17 18.37 -18.53
C SER A 182 -0.84 17.67 -17.21
N TYR A 183 -1.58 16.62 -16.91
CA TYR A 183 -1.22 15.69 -15.85
C TYR A 183 -0.16 14.72 -16.34
N ILE A 184 0.76 14.36 -15.44
CA ILE A 184 1.91 13.50 -15.71
C ILE A 184 1.95 12.38 -14.67
N LEU A 185 2.25 11.15 -15.11
CA LEU A 185 2.62 10.05 -14.23
C LEU A 185 4.12 9.76 -14.42
N ASN A 186 4.88 9.80 -13.33
CA ASN A 186 6.33 9.59 -13.33
C ASN A 186 6.61 8.07 -13.31
N THR A 187 6.70 7.50 -14.49
CA THR A 187 6.79 6.05 -14.73
C THR A 187 8.13 5.61 -15.32
N GLN A 188 9.18 6.42 -15.14
CA GLN A 188 10.50 6.20 -15.76
C GLN A 188 11.15 4.85 -15.41
N TYR A 189 10.74 4.25 -14.29
CA TYR A 189 11.28 2.96 -13.81
C TYR A 189 10.61 1.73 -14.43
N PHE A 190 9.55 1.94 -15.25
CA PHE A 190 8.83 0.83 -15.89
C PHE A 190 9.34 0.63 -17.34
N GLU A 191 9.28 -0.61 -17.82
CA GLU A 191 9.61 -0.91 -19.20
C GLU A 191 8.56 -0.39 -20.19
N THR A 192 9.01 0.12 -21.35
CA THR A 192 8.14 0.76 -22.35
C THR A 192 7.02 -0.16 -22.86
N SER A 193 7.27 -1.46 -23.02
CA SER A 193 6.25 -2.42 -23.43
C SER A 193 5.10 -2.48 -22.41
N ASN A 194 5.42 -2.57 -21.15
CA ASN A 194 4.45 -2.64 -20.06
C ASN A 194 3.70 -1.31 -19.86
N LEU A 195 4.34 -0.17 -20.16
CA LEU A 195 3.68 1.14 -20.15
C LEU A 195 2.58 1.27 -21.22
N LYS A 196 2.78 0.70 -22.40
CA LYS A 196 1.76 0.71 -23.48
C LYS A 196 0.50 -0.03 -23.04
N ASP A 197 0.68 -1.18 -22.41
CA ASP A 197 -0.45 -1.98 -21.89
C ASP A 197 -1.19 -1.23 -20.79
N PHE A 198 -0.46 -0.54 -19.90
CA PHE A 198 -1.06 0.28 -18.85
C PHE A 198 -1.79 1.52 -19.44
N CYS A 199 -1.26 2.16 -20.45
CA CYS A 199 -1.94 3.24 -21.18
C CYS A 199 -3.27 2.76 -21.80
N ASN A 200 -3.27 1.58 -22.43
CA ASN A 200 -4.48 0.95 -22.96
C ASN A 200 -5.50 0.65 -21.85
N LEU A 201 -5.03 0.23 -20.68
CA LEU A 201 -5.86 0.02 -19.50
C LEU A 201 -6.52 1.32 -19.03
N LEU A 202 -5.77 2.43 -18.95
CA LEU A 202 -6.31 3.75 -18.57
C LEU A 202 -7.38 4.23 -19.54
N LEU A 203 -7.15 4.05 -20.84
CA LEU A 203 -8.15 4.37 -21.86
C LEU A 203 -9.41 3.52 -21.71
N LYS A 204 -9.26 2.20 -21.60
CA LYS A 204 -10.36 1.25 -21.49
C LYS A 204 -11.21 1.45 -20.24
N LYS A 205 -10.58 1.68 -19.08
CA LYS A 205 -11.29 1.76 -17.79
C LYS A 205 -11.85 3.13 -17.47
N PHE A 206 -11.13 4.18 -17.82
CA PHE A 206 -11.45 5.54 -17.38
C PHE A 206 -11.61 6.53 -18.52
N ASN A 207 -11.45 6.10 -19.77
CA ASN A 207 -11.42 6.97 -20.95
C ASN A 207 -10.33 8.06 -20.85
N ILE A 208 -9.19 7.71 -20.23
CA ILE A 208 -8.02 8.60 -20.08
C ILE A 208 -7.06 8.34 -21.24
N GLU A 209 -6.96 9.28 -22.15
CA GLU A 209 -6.00 9.26 -23.26
C GLU A 209 -4.63 9.69 -22.76
N THR A 210 -3.59 8.99 -23.23
CA THR A 210 -2.21 9.21 -22.79
C THR A 210 -1.23 9.22 -23.96
N SER A 211 -0.02 9.69 -23.69
CA SER A 211 1.15 9.51 -24.56
C SER A 211 2.38 9.20 -23.72
N ILE A 212 3.25 8.32 -24.23
CA ILE A 212 4.50 7.94 -23.56
C ILE A 212 5.62 8.78 -24.16
N LYS A 213 6.42 9.42 -23.30
CA LYS A 213 7.62 10.17 -23.69
C LYS A 213 8.83 9.26 -23.78
N SER A 214 9.91 9.76 -24.39
CA SER A 214 11.16 9.01 -24.59
C SER A 214 11.85 8.57 -23.29
N ASP A 215 11.54 9.23 -22.17
CA ASP A 215 12.03 8.91 -20.82
C ASP A 215 11.10 7.96 -20.04
N ASN A 216 10.13 7.34 -20.71
CA ASN A 216 9.10 6.49 -20.11
C ASN A 216 8.12 7.21 -19.17
N THR A 217 8.02 8.52 -19.23
CA THR A 217 6.97 9.29 -18.53
C THR A 217 5.66 9.20 -19.31
N ILE A 218 4.54 8.98 -18.60
CA ILE A 218 3.20 9.01 -19.19
C ILE A 218 2.63 10.42 -19.04
N TYR A 219 2.31 11.06 -20.16
CA TYR A 219 1.55 12.30 -20.24
C TYR A 219 0.08 12.00 -20.51
N ILE A 220 -0.79 12.58 -19.70
CA ILE A 220 -2.24 12.52 -19.91
C ILE A 220 -2.60 13.63 -20.90
N ARG A 221 -3.30 13.26 -21.97
CA ARG A 221 -3.71 14.23 -23.01
C ARG A 221 -4.68 15.25 -22.44
N HIS A 222 -4.57 16.49 -22.87
CA HIS A 222 -5.39 17.62 -22.39
C HIS A 222 -6.90 17.32 -22.42
N ALA A 223 -7.39 16.59 -23.44
CA ALA A 223 -8.78 16.17 -23.54
C ALA A 223 -9.27 15.33 -22.33
N SER A 224 -8.36 14.67 -21.63
CA SER A 224 -8.68 13.84 -20.46
C SER A 224 -8.48 14.55 -19.12
N ASN A 225 -8.04 15.83 -19.12
CA ASN A 225 -7.77 16.57 -17.88
C ASN A 225 -9.00 16.66 -16.96
N THR A 226 -10.19 16.89 -17.53
CA THR A 226 -11.44 16.98 -16.77
C THR A 226 -11.77 15.66 -16.05
N ILE A 227 -11.51 14.54 -16.71
CA ILE A 227 -11.71 13.20 -16.12
C ILE A 227 -10.76 13.01 -14.94
N VAL A 228 -9.48 13.31 -15.14
CA VAL A 228 -8.47 13.18 -14.07
C VAL A 228 -8.79 14.12 -12.92
N SER A 229 -9.09 15.40 -13.17
CA SER A 229 -9.51 16.34 -12.12
C SER A 229 -10.70 15.81 -11.32
N SER A 230 -11.73 15.28 -12.00
CA SER A 230 -12.91 14.73 -11.33
C SER A 230 -12.57 13.55 -10.41
N ILE A 231 -11.66 12.65 -10.83
CA ILE A 231 -11.19 11.55 -9.98
C ILE A 231 -10.40 12.10 -8.80
N LEU A 232 -9.48 13.05 -9.02
CA LEU A 232 -8.67 13.61 -7.95
C LEU A 232 -9.53 14.36 -6.93
N ASP A 233 -10.50 15.14 -7.36
CA ASP A 233 -11.39 15.91 -6.49
C ASP A 233 -12.33 15.01 -5.67
N LYS A 234 -12.77 13.89 -6.25
CA LYS A 234 -13.60 12.90 -5.56
C LYS A 234 -12.96 12.31 -4.30
N TYR A 235 -11.63 12.13 -4.30
CA TYR A 235 -10.88 11.52 -3.21
C TYR A 235 -9.98 12.52 -2.46
N ASN A 236 -10.13 13.83 -2.70
CA ASN A 236 -9.27 14.88 -2.14
C ASN A 236 -9.56 15.13 -0.65
N GLU A 237 -9.29 14.15 0.19
CA GLU A 237 -9.38 14.27 1.65
C GLU A 237 -8.14 14.98 2.26
N CYS A 238 -7.01 15.01 1.54
CA CYS A 238 -5.73 15.47 2.03
C CYS A 238 -5.31 16.80 1.38
N LYS A 239 -5.58 17.92 2.06
CA LYS A 239 -5.24 19.28 1.57
C LYS A 239 -3.75 19.46 1.26
N SER A 240 -2.87 18.80 1.99
CA SER A 240 -1.42 18.83 1.75
C SER A 240 -1.00 18.31 0.38
N MET A 241 -1.89 17.58 -0.33
CA MET A 241 -1.64 17.04 -1.67
C MET A 241 -2.28 17.87 -2.79
N SER A 242 -2.97 18.97 -2.47
CA SER A 242 -3.68 19.81 -3.44
C SER A 242 -2.77 20.39 -4.54
N TYR A 243 -1.48 20.60 -4.25
CA TYR A 243 -0.50 21.08 -5.24
C TYR A 243 -0.33 20.18 -6.48
N LYS A 244 -0.83 18.94 -6.41
CA LYS A 244 -0.82 17.99 -7.53
C LYS A 244 -2.04 18.12 -8.44
N SER A 245 -3.06 18.91 -8.08
CA SER A 245 -4.28 19.08 -8.87
C SER A 245 -4.37 20.46 -9.51
N GLN A 246 -5.00 20.53 -10.70
CA GLN A 246 -5.23 21.77 -11.43
C GLN A 246 -6.12 22.76 -10.68
N SER A 247 -7.10 22.24 -9.92
CA SER A 247 -8.08 23.04 -9.17
C SER A 247 -7.43 23.96 -8.14
N SER A 248 -6.36 23.51 -7.47
CA SER A 248 -5.65 24.31 -6.48
C SER A 248 -4.77 25.42 -7.11
N LEU A 249 -4.25 25.21 -8.31
CA LEU A 249 -3.41 26.17 -9.00
C LEU A 249 -4.22 27.33 -9.57
N ASN A 250 -5.49 27.10 -9.92
CA ASN A 250 -6.40 28.15 -10.37
C ASN A 250 -6.88 29.04 -9.21
N SER A 251 -7.01 28.52 -7.99
CA SER A 251 -7.37 29.32 -6.81
C SER A 251 -6.25 30.28 -6.40
N VAL A 252 -4.98 29.91 -6.57
CA VAL A 252 -3.83 30.77 -6.29
C VAL A 252 -3.74 31.95 -7.29
N LYS A 253 -4.16 31.75 -8.56
CA LYS A 253 -4.16 32.84 -9.57
C LYS A 253 -5.30 33.84 -9.40
N GLN A 254 -6.40 33.45 -8.73
CA GLN A 254 -7.54 34.33 -8.49
C GLN A 254 -7.46 35.07 -7.15
N GLY A 255 -6.50 34.77 -6.30
CA GLY A 255 -6.36 35.31 -4.94
C GLY A 255 -5.28 36.39 -4.74
N ASN A 256 -4.74 37.00 -5.81
CA ASN A 256 -3.86 38.17 -5.71
C ASN A 256 -4.54 39.38 -6.36
N PRO A 257 -5.01 40.38 -5.57
CA PRO A 257 -5.20 41.72 -6.05
C PRO A 257 -3.87 42.45 -6.29
#